data_4d4abbab97fe270624b873e86c93383e
#
_entry.id   4d4abbab97fe270624b873e86c93383e
#
_cell.length_a   1.000
_cell.length_b   1.000
_cell.length_c   1.000
_cell.angle_alpha   90.00
_cell.angle_beta   90.00
_cell.angle_gamma   90.00
#
_symmetry.space_group_name_H-M   'P 1'
#
loop_
_entity.id
_entity.type
_entity.pdbx_description
1 polymer ?
#
loop_
_entity_poly.entity_id
_entity_poly.type
_entity_poly.pdbx_seq_one_letter_code
_entity_poly.pdbx_strand_id
1 'polypeptide(L)'
;MKVGIVCYASLGGSGVVATELAHALAQRGHEVHLISSDEPFRWRAGVPGLTFERVDTPSYPLFREPQYLLALANAIVRISRDHRLDIVHAHYAVPHATAAYLAGQILADERNPSPPRMVTTLHGTDITYVGSDPSYTRVVAFSI
;
A
#
# COMPACT_ATOMS: atom_id res chain seq x y z
N MET A 1 -15.95 6.70 -4.05
CA MET A 1 -15.14 6.26 -2.90
C MET A 1 -13.73 6.80 -3.08
N LYS A 2 -13.02 6.96 -1.98
CA LYS A 2 -11.61 7.35 -1.94
C LYS A 2 -10.75 6.13 -1.57
N VAL A 3 -9.87 5.72 -2.48
CA VAL A 3 -9.15 4.45 -2.39
C VAL A 3 -7.65 4.68 -2.45
N GLY A 4 -6.93 4.24 -1.43
CA GLY A 4 -5.47 4.14 -1.45
C GLY A 4 -5.06 2.75 -1.95
N ILE A 5 -4.31 2.67 -3.04
CA ILE A 5 -3.76 1.41 -3.56
C ILE A 5 -2.27 1.39 -3.28
N VAL A 6 -1.82 0.38 -2.55
CA VAL A 6 -0.41 0.20 -2.17
C VAL A 6 0.20 -0.92 -2.99
N CYS A 7 1.30 -0.66 -3.68
CA CYS A 7 1.95 -1.66 -4.53
C CYS A 7 3.45 -1.45 -4.67
N TYR A 8 4.13 -2.45 -5.24
CA TYR A 8 5.49 -2.30 -5.74
C TYR A 8 5.53 -1.51 -7.05
N ALA A 9 6.57 -0.72 -7.25
CA ALA A 9 6.90 -0.08 -8.53
C ALA A 9 7.51 -1.06 -9.55
N SER A 10 7.05 -2.32 -9.58
CA SER A 10 7.65 -3.37 -10.39
C SER A 10 7.22 -3.33 -11.85
N LEU A 11 8.11 -3.82 -12.73
CA LEU A 11 7.85 -3.96 -14.17
C LEU A 11 6.82 -5.06 -14.52
N GLY A 12 6.45 -5.90 -13.55
CA GLY A 12 5.54 -7.02 -13.77
C GLY A 12 4.69 -7.35 -12.55
N GLY A 13 3.85 -8.37 -12.68
CA GLY A 13 3.08 -8.95 -11.59
C GLY A 13 2.20 -7.95 -10.85
N SER A 14 2.42 -7.83 -9.55
CA SER A 14 1.59 -7.05 -8.64
C SER A 14 1.52 -5.56 -8.98
N GLY A 15 2.64 -4.95 -9.40
CA GLY A 15 2.69 -3.53 -9.75
C GLY A 15 1.82 -3.19 -10.97
N VAL A 16 1.85 -4.04 -12.01
CA VAL A 16 1.01 -3.87 -13.20
C VAL A 16 -0.48 -4.02 -12.83
N VAL A 17 -0.84 -5.07 -12.11
CA VAL A 17 -2.24 -5.31 -11.70
C VAL A 17 -2.78 -4.17 -10.86
N ALA A 18 -2.00 -3.70 -9.87
CA ALA A 18 -2.39 -2.59 -9.02
C ALA A 18 -2.58 -1.28 -9.80
N THR A 19 -1.66 -0.98 -10.73
CA THR A 19 -1.72 0.24 -11.54
C THR A 19 -2.90 0.23 -12.50
N GLU A 20 -3.16 -0.88 -13.19
CA GLU A 20 -4.33 -1.01 -14.07
C GLU A 20 -5.65 -0.94 -13.28
N LEU A 21 -5.70 -1.52 -12.08
CA LEU A 21 -6.84 -1.38 -11.18
C LEU A 21 -7.06 0.08 -10.78
N ALA A 22 -5.99 0.81 -10.45
CA ALA A 22 -6.06 2.22 -10.10
C ALA A 22 -6.65 3.06 -11.23
N HIS A 23 -6.20 2.84 -12.46
CA HIS A 23 -6.77 3.47 -13.66
C HIS A 23 -8.25 3.13 -13.85
N ALA A 24 -8.60 1.85 -13.73
CA ALA A 24 -9.98 1.39 -13.92
C ALA A 24 -10.95 1.98 -12.87
N LEU A 25 -10.51 2.13 -11.63
CA LEU A 25 -11.30 2.76 -10.57
C LEU A 25 -11.45 4.26 -10.79
N ALA A 26 -10.38 4.96 -11.17
CA ALA A 26 -10.43 6.38 -11.48
C ALA A 26 -11.40 6.66 -12.66
N GLN A 27 -11.34 5.86 -13.72
CA GLN A 27 -12.27 5.94 -14.85
C GLN A 27 -13.74 5.72 -14.45
N ARG A 28 -13.99 5.00 -13.36
CA ARG A 28 -15.33 4.83 -12.77
C ARG A 28 -15.75 5.93 -11.80
N GLY A 29 -14.97 7.02 -11.73
CA GLY A 29 -15.27 8.18 -10.90
C GLY A 29 -14.90 8.02 -9.43
N HIS A 30 -13.99 7.10 -9.08
CA HIS A 30 -13.40 7.04 -7.76
C HIS A 30 -12.19 7.97 -7.67
N GLU A 31 -11.93 8.52 -6.48
CA GLU A 31 -10.67 9.20 -6.16
C GLU A 31 -9.66 8.14 -5.70
N VAL A 32 -8.54 8.02 -6.40
CA VAL A 32 -7.57 6.95 -6.20
C VAL A 32 -6.18 7.53 -5.93
N HIS A 33 -5.56 7.09 -4.86
CA HIS A 33 -4.18 7.40 -4.48
C HIS A 33 -3.32 6.16 -4.65
N LEU A 34 -2.45 6.16 -5.66
CA LEU A 34 -1.51 5.06 -5.92
C LEU A 34 -0.23 5.30 -5.12
N ILE A 35 0.01 4.47 -4.12
CA ILE A 35 1.05 4.63 -3.09
C ILE A 35 2.18 3.64 -3.35
N SER A 36 3.39 4.14 -3.67
CA SER A 36 4.56 3.30 -3.97
C SER A 36 5.87 4.07 -3.75
N SER A 37 7.01 3.37 -3.68
CA SER A 37 8.34 3.98 -3.60
C SER A 37 8.70 4.80 -4.84
N ASP A 38 8.27 4.34 -6.01
CA ASP A 38 8.51 4.97 -7.29
C ASP A 38 7.29 4.83 -8.19
N GLU A 39 7.25 5.61 -9.28
CA GLU A 39 6.20 5.50 -10.28
C GLU A 39 6.19 4.09 -10.90
N PRO A 40 5.07 3.36 -10.79
CA PRO A 40 4.96 2.04 -11.40
C PRO A 40 5.05 2.09 -12.93
N PHE A 41 5.53 1.02 -13.54
CA PHE A 41 5.79 0.93 -14.98
C PHE A 41 4.61 1.38 -15.88
N ARG A 42 3.36 1.13 -15.44
CA ARG A 42 2.16 1.51 -16.18
C ARG A 42 1.51 2.81 -15.70
N TRP A 43 2.20 3.56 -14.87
CA TRP A 43 1.71 4.87 -14.43
C TRP A 43 1.49 5.81 -15.63
N ARG A 44 0.38 6.53 -15.60
CA ARG A 44 0.04 7.57 -16.57
C ARG A 44 -0.38 8.81 -15.81
N ALA A 45 0.37 9.87 -15.98
CA ALA A 45 0.05 11.16 -15.39
C ALA A 45 -1.20 11.79 -16.05
N GLY A 46 -1.87 12.66 -15.32
CA GLY A 46 -2.99 13.45 -15.84
C GLY A 46 -4.32 12.70 -15.95
N VAL A 47 -4.44 11.50 -15.38
CA VAL A 47 -5.73 10.79 -15.31
C VAL A 47 -6.59 11.43 -14.23
N PRO A 48 -7.80 11.95 -14.56
CA PRO A 48 -8.69 12.56 -13.58
C PRO A 48 -9.02 11.58 -12.45
N GLY A 49 -8.93 12.07 -11.20
CA GLY A 49 -9.23 11.26 -10.01
C GLY A 49 -8.12 10.27 -9.62
N LEU A 50 -6.96 10.27 -10.29
CA LEU A 50 -5.83 9.40 -9.95
C LEU A 50 -4.60 10.25 -9.59
N THR A 51 -4.08 10.04 -8.38
CA THR A 51 -2.88 10.71 -7.85
C THR A 51 -1.81 9.68 -7.51
N PHE A 52 -0.56 10.00 -7.80
CA PHE A 52 0.58 9.21 -7.35
C PHE A 52 1.14 9.79 -6.04
N GLU A 53 1.31 8.92 -5.06
CA GLU A 53 1.83 9.23 -3.73
C GLU A 53 3.15 8.50 -3.52
N ARG A 54 4.25 9.22 -3.61
CA ARG A 54 5.58 8.66 -3.38
C ARG A 54 5.82 8.39 -1.90
N VAL A 55 6.39 7.24 -1.59
CA VAL A 55 6.88 6.87 -0.26
C VAL A 55 8.38 7.03 -0.22
N ASP A 56 8.83 8.10 0.42
CA ASP A 56 10.25 8.31 0.67
C ASP A 56 10.68 7.54 1.91
N THR A 57 11.75 6.76 1.79
CA THR A 57 12.32 6.02 2.90
C THR A 57 13.61 6.72 3.35
N PRO A 58 13.56 7.49 4.45
CA PRO A 58 14.72 8.20 4.93
C PRO A 58 15.81 7.22 5.41
N SER A 59 17.06 7.54 5.12
CA SER A 59 18.21 6.86 5.71
C SER A 59 18.44 7.41 7.12
N TYR A 60 18.63 6.52 8.08
CA TYR A 60 19.00 6.88 9.44
C TYR A 60 20.23 6.08 9.89
N PRO A 61 21.28 6.72 10.39
CA PRO A 61 22.58 6.06 10.64
C PRO A 61 22.54 4.86 11.59
N LEU A 62 21.55 4.78 12.47
CA LEU A 62 21.40 3.66 13.41
C LEU A 62 20.65 2.47 12.80
N PHE A 63 20.00 2.61 11.66
CA PHE A 63 19.36 1.52 10.96
C PHE A 63 20.34 0.90 9.97
N ARG A 64 20.50 -0.43 10.03
CA ARG A 64 21.34 -1.16 9.06
C ARG A 64 20.76 -1.09 7.66
N GLU A 65 19.42 -1.16 7.58
CA GLU A 65 18.67 -1.15 6.32
C GLU A 65 17.58 -0.07 6.37
N PRO A 66 17.23 0.52 5.21
CA PRO A 66 16.12 1.45 5.12
C PRO A 66 14.82 0.81 5.62
N GLN A 67 14.07 1.52 6.44
CA GLN A 67 12.84 1.01 7.07
C GLN A 67 11.61 1.31 6.20
N TYR A 68 11.55 0.72 5.00
CA TYR A 68 10.47 0.96 4.04
C TYR A 68 9.07 0.68 4.62
N LEU A 69 8.90 -0.43 5.36
CA LEU A 69 7.62 -0.80 5.96
C LEU A 69 7.10 0.30 6.89
N LEU A 70 7.97 0.89 7.71
CA LEU A 70 7.59 1.95 8.65
C LEU A 70 7.27 3.26 7.92
N ALA A 71 8.08 3.61 6.90
CA ALA A 71 7.83 4.77 6.06
C ALA A 71 6.50 4.63 5.30
N LEU A 72 6.21 3.45 4.78
CA LEU A 72 4.96 3.14 4.10
C LEU A 72 3.75 3.24 5.05
N ALA A 73 3.83 2.66 6.25
CA ALA A 73 2.76 2.77 7.23
C ALA A 73 2.46 4.23 7.58
N ASN A 74 3.50 5.04 7.81
CA ASN A 74 3.34 6.47 8.07
C ASN A 74 2.74 7.23 6.87
N ALA A 75 3.16 6.91 5.65
CA ALA A 75 2.58 7.50 4.44
C ALA A 75 1.09 7.17 4.31
N ILE A 76 0.70 5.91 4.56
CA ILE A 76 -0.71 5.49 4.55
C ILE A 76 -1.52 6.26 5.59
N VAL A 77 -0.99 6.45 6.82
CA VAL A 77 -1.66 7.25 7.86
C VAL A 77 -1.87 8.69 7.38
N ARG A 78 -0.81 9.34 6.88
CA ARG A 78 -0.88 10.72 6.37
C ARG A 78 -1.93 10.85 5.25
N ILE A 79 -1.83 10.02 4.21
CA ILE A 79 -2.73 10.07 3.05
C ILE A 79 -4.18 9.77 3.48
N SER A 80 -4.38 8.83 4.39
CA SER A 80 -5.71 8.50 4.91
C SER A 80 -6.35 9.67 5.65
N ARG A 81 -5.58 10.46 6.39
CA ARG A 81 -6.06 11.66 7.07
C ARG A 81 -6.36 12.79 6.08
N ASP A 82 -5.40 13.09 5.21
CA ASP A 82 -5.46 14.23 4.29
C ASP A 82 -6.63 14.09 3.31
N HIS A 83 -6.88 12.88 2.85
CA HIS A 83 -7.90 12.58 1.83
C HIS A 83 -9.14 11.87 2.37
N ARG A 84 -9.15 11.41 3.63
CA ARG A 84 -10.26 10.64 4.22
C ARG A 84 -10.56 9.40 3.40
N LEU A 85 -9.57 8.52 3.27
CA LEU A 85 -9.71 7.29 2.50
C LEU A 85 -10.82 6.39 3.07
N ASP A 86 -11.64 5.81 2.19
CA ASP A 86 -12.63 4.80 2.53
C ASP A 86 -12.01 3.40 2.62
N ILE A 87 -11.01 3.15 1.75
CA ILE A 87 -10.34 1.86 1.58
C ILE A 87 -8.84 2.08 1.42
N VAL A 88 -8.04 1.21 2.05
CA VAL A 88 -6.64 0.97 1.71
C VAL A 88 -6.54 -0.45 1.15
N HIS A 89 -6.15 -0.56 -0.11
CA HIS A 89 -6.00 -1.81 -0.84
C HIS A 89 -4.52 -2.13 -1.03
N ALA A 90 -4.02 -3.08 -0.26
CA ALA A 90 -2.64 -3.55 -0.34
C ALA A 90 -2.51 -4.66 -1.37
N HIS A 91 -1.59 -4.50 -2.32
CA HIS A 91 -1.16 -5.56 -3.23
C HIS A 91 0.11 -6.17 -2.68
N TYR A 92 0.04 -7.43 -2.24
CA TYR A 92 1.08 -8.21 -1.57
C TYR A 92 0.96 -8.22 -0.04
N ALA A 93 1.20 -9.37 0.59
CA ALA A 93 1.08 -9.54 2.04
C ALA A 93 2.14 -8.71 2.79
N VAL A 94 3.41 -8.94 2.51
CA VAL A 94 4.55 -8.25 3.14
C VAL A 94 5.37 -7.52 2.06
N PRO A 95 5.66 -6.23 2.19
CA PRO A 95 5.41 -5.36 3.35
C PRO A 95 4.06 -4.64 3.34
N HIS A 96 3.28 -4.72 2.24
CA HIS A 96 2.17 -3.78 1.98
C HIS A 96 0.99 -3.99 2.91
N ALA A 97 0.44 -5.22 3.03
CA ALA A 97 -0.65 -5.47 3.96
C ALA A 97 -0.23 -5.29 5.41
N THR A 98 1.00 -5.66 5.77
CA THR A 98 1.56 -5.43 7.10
C THR A 98 1.61 -3.93 7.43
N ALA A 99 2.08 -3.10 6.49
CA ALA A 99 2.12 -1.65 6.66
C ALA A 99 0.72 -1.05 6.75
N ALA A 100 -0.22 -1.53 5.94
CA ALA A 100 -1.62 -1.11 5.97
C ALA A 100 -2.28 -1.47 7.31
N TYR A 101 -2.02 -2.66 7.84
CA TYR A 101 -2.49 -3.06 9.17
C TYR A 101 -1.95 -2.13 10.26
N LEU A 102 -0.63 -1.86 10.27
CA LEU A 102 -0.02 -0.95 11.24
C LEU A 102 -0.63 0.46 11.13
N ALA A 103 -0.81 0.96 9.92
CA ALA A 103 -1.47 2.25 9.69
C ALA A 103 -2.90 2.27 10.24
N GLY A 104 -3.65 1.19 10.03
CA GLY A 104 -5.00 1.02 10.57
C GLY A 104 -5.04 1.07 12.10
N GLN A 105 -4.08 0.44 12.79
CA GLN A 105 -3.97 0.49 14.24
C GLN A 105 -3.67 1.92 14.74
N ILE A 106 -2.75 2.63 14.08
CA ILE A 106 -2.43 4.02 14.43
C ILE A 106 -3.66 4.91 14.27
N LEU A 107 -4.37 4.80 13.15
CA LEU A 107 -5.58 5.58 12.88
C LEU A 107 -6.71 5.30 13.88
N ALA A 108 -6.84 4.03 14.33
CA ALA A 108 -7.82 3.65 15.33
C ALA A 108 -7.47 4.22 16.72
N ASP A 109 -6.20 4.18 17.11
CA ASP A 109 -5.71 4.74 18.40
C ASP A 109 -5.92 6.26 18.47
N GLU A 110 -5.75 6.97 17.36
CA GLU A 110 -6.00 8.40 17.23
C GLU A 110 -7.49 8.79 17.28
N ARG A 111 -8.37 7.83 17.57
CA ARG A 111 -9.82 8.02 17.59
C ARG A 111 -10.37 8.58 16.28
N ASN A 112 -9.77 8.18 15.16
CA ASN A 112 -10.34 8.47 13.85
C ASN A 112 -11.75 7.86 13.78
N PRO A 113 -12.82 8.66 13.62
CA PRO A 113 -14.19 8.18 13.66
C PRO A 113 -14.52 7.19 12.52
N SER A 114 -13.71 7.15 11.48
CA SER A 114 -13.90 6.26 10.35
C SER A 114 -12.54 5.87 9.72
N PRO A 115 -11.80 4.94 10.33
CA PRO A 115 -10.57 4.44 9.71
C PRO A 115 -10.90 3.72 8.40
N PRO A 116 -10.03 3.76 7.39
CA PRO A 116 -10.25 3.08 6.12
C PRO A 116 -10.36 1.56 6.32
N ARG A 117 -11.20 0.90 5.53
CA ARG A 117 -11.24 -0.57 5.47
C ARG A 117 -10.02 -1.09 4.74
N MET A 118 -9.46 -2.20 5.23
CA MET A 118 -8.31 -2.84 4.62
C MET A 118 -8.77 -3.95 3.65
N VAL A 119 -8.14 -3.97 2.48
CA VAL A 119 -8.31 -5.04 1.47
C VAL A 119 -6.91 -5.50 1.08
N THR A 120 -6.71 -6.80 0.94
CA THR A 120 -5.44 -7.36 0.47
C THR A 120 -5.66 -8.22 -0.77
N THR A 121 -4.86 -7.98 -1.81
CA THR A 121 -4.73 -8.87 -2.97
C THR A 121 -3.42 -9.61 -2.91
N LEU A 122 -3.50 -10.94 -2.85
CA LEU A 122 -2.35 -11.83 -2.89
C LEU A 122 -1.94 -12.10 -4.34
N HIS A 123 -0.64 -12.23 -4.59
CA HIS A 123 -0.08 -12.39 -5.93
C HIS A 123 0.63 -13.75 -6.14
N GLY A 124 0.41 -14.70 -5.24
CA GLY A 124 0.96 -16.05 -5.31
C GLY A 124 2.35 -16.15 -4.65
N THR A 125 3.33 -15.39 -5.10
CA THR A 125 4.69 -15.44 -4.54
C THR A 125 4.78 -14.98 -3.08
N ASP A 126 3.88 -14.13 -2.63
CA ASP A 126 3.71 -13.77 -1.23
C ASP A 126 3.32 -14.96 -0.34
N ILE A 127 2.65 -15.96 -0.91
CA ILE A 127 2.26 -17.19 -0.21
C ILE A 127 3.25 -18.32 -0.48
N THR A 128 3.53 -18.59 -1.76
CA THR A 128 4.29 -19.78 -2.16
C THR A 128 5.80 -19.65 -1.98
N TYR A 129 6.32 -18.43 -1.94
CA TYR A 129 7.74 -18.15 -1.78
C TYR A 129 8.03 -17.48 -0.44
N VAL A 130 7.51 -16.27 -0.21
CA VAL A 130 7.75 -15.54 1.04
C VAL A 130 7.06 -16.21 2.22
N GLY A 131 5.79 -16.59 2.06
CA GLY A 131 5.00 -17.22 3.11
C GLY A 131 5.44 -18.63 3.48
N SER A 132 6.18 -19.34 2.61
CA SER A 132 6.75 -20.64 2.91
C SER A 132 8.09 -20.57 3.66
N ASP A 133 8.75 -19.41 3.67
CA ASP A 133 9.98 -19.20 4.44
C ASP A 133 9.64 -19.08 5.94
N PRO A 134 10.24 -19.91 6.82
CA PRO A 134 9.98 -19.86 8.26
C PRO A 134 10.19 -18.49 8.90
N SER A 135 11.07 -17.65 8.34
CA SER A 135 11.35 -16.30 8.82
C SER A 135 10.19 -15.34 8.60
N TYR A 136 9.32 -15.62 7.64
CA TYR A 136 8.21 -14.74 7.25
C TYR A 136 6.81 -15.33 7.42
N THR A 137 6.69 -16.66 7.51
CA THR A 137 5.40 -17.38 7.54
C THR A 137 4.39 -16.77 8.50
N ARG A 138 4.80 -16.48 9.75
CA ARG A 138 3.88 -15.94 10.77
C ARG A 138 3.42 -14.52 10.45
N VAL A 139 4.33 -13.69 9.93
CA VAL A 139 3.99 -12.30 9.55
C VAL A 139 3.08 -12.29 8.32
N VAL A 140 3.37 -13.14 7.33
CA VAL A 140 2.50 -13.28 6.15
C VAL A 140 1.10 -13.73 6.56
N ALA A 141 0.99 -14.82 7.35
CA ALA A 141 -0.30 -15.31 7.82
C ALA A 141 -1.10 -14.31 8.67
N PHE A 142 -0.40 -13.45 9.40
CA PHE A 142 -1.03 -12.38 10.19
C PHE A 142 -1.52 -11.21 9.33
N SER A 143 -0.88 -10.96 8.19
CA SER A 143 -1.13 -9.78 7.33
C SER A 143 -2.28 -9.98 6.32
N ILE A 144 -2.91 -11.18 6.29
CA ILE A 144 -3.95 -11.54 5.31
C ILE A 144 -5.32 -11.89 5.99
#